data_851e9c5d18c53c4275caabea8fb1b905
#
_entry.id   851e9c5d18c53c4275caabea8fb1b905
#
_cell.length_a   1.000
_cell.length_b   1.000
_cell.length_c   1.000
_cell.angle_alpha   90.00
_cell.angle_beta   90.00
_cell.angle_gamma   90.00
#
_symmetry.space_group_name_H-M   'P 1'
#
loop_
_entity.id
_entity.type
_entity.pdbx_description
1 polymer ?
#
loop_
_entity_poly.entity_id
_entity_poly.type
_entity_poly.pdbx_seq_one_letter_code
_entity_poly.pdbx_strand_id
1 'polypeptide(L)'
;MNTYLNEISKFVDENREEIVSLWKEIVNIESYTHCKESVNKLAERLKLEFEKEGLDCELVDVGENGNTLIGTLGSNIDKKPIIFSGHMDTVFETGTF
;
A
#
# COMPACT_ATOMS: atom_id res chain seq x y z
N MET A 1 -2.60 -15.23 22.73
CA MET A 1 -1.49 -14.82 21.88
C MET A 1 -1.33 -15.71 20.65
N ASN A 2 -1.14 -17.01 20.89
CA ASN A 2 -0.95 -17.98 19.81
C ASN A 2 -2.14 -18.06 18.85
N THR A 3 -3.36 -17.83 19.34
CA THR A 3 -4.57 -17.86 18.53
C THR A 3 -4.54 -16.81 17.42
N TYR A 4 -4.14 -15.57 17.75
CA TYR A 4 -4.04 -14.51 16.76
C TYR A 4 -2.93 -14.78 15.74
N LEU A 5 -1.79 -15.27 16.20
CA LEU A 5 -0.68 -15.62 15.31
C LEU A 5 -1.08 -16.74 14.36
N ASN A 6 -1.79 -17.74 14.86
CA ASN A 6 -2.27 -18.85 14.05
C ASN A 6 -3.30 -18.39 13.02
N GLU A 7 -4.21 -17.49 13.39
CA GLU A 7 -5.19 -16.91 12.47
C GLU A 7 -4.52 -16.10 11.36
N ILE A 8 -3.51 -15.30 11.71
CA ILE A 8 -2.77 -14.50 10.74
C ILE A 8 -2.00 -15.41 9.77
N SER A 9 -1.29 -16.41 10.30
CA SER A 9 -0.55 -17.36 9.49
C SER A 9 -1.46 -18.12 8.53
N LYS A 10 -2.62 -18.55 9.02
CA LYS A 10 -3.61 -19.26 8.21
C LYS A 10 -4.14 -18.35 7.09
N PHE A 11 -4.46 -17.11 7.42
CA PHE A 11 -4.94 -16.13 6.44
C PHE A 11 -3.89 -15.91 5.33
N VAL A 12 -2.64 -15.73 5.71
CA VAL A 12 -1.56 -15.54 4.74
C VAL A 12 -1.41 -16.76 3.84
N ASP A 13 -1.43 -17.97 4.42
CA ASP A 13 -1.30 -19.20 3.65
C ASP A 13 -2.47 -19.40 2.68
N GLU A 14 -3.68 -19.13 3.11
CA GLU A 14 -4.87 -19.25 2.28
C GLU A 14 -4.93 -18.21 1.15
N ASN A 15 -4.30 -17.06 1.34
CA ASN A 15 -4.31 -15.96 0.39
C ASN A 15 -2.96 -15.74 -0.30
N ARG A 16 -2.05 -16.69 -0.20
CA ARG A 16 -0.68 -16.57 -0.73
C ARG A 16 -0.65 -16.19 -2.21
N GLU A 17 -1.46 -16.85 -3.02
CA GLU A 17 -1.47 -16.60 -4.47
C GLU A 17 -1.93 -15.18 -4.79
N GLU A 18 -2.95 -14.70 -4.10
CA GLU A 18 -3.45 -13.34 -4.27
C GLU A 18 -2.42 -12.30 -3.82
N ILE A 19 -1.76 -12.55 -2.70
CA ILE A 19 -0.72 -11.67 -2.17
C ILE A 19 0.45 -11.56 -3.16
N VAL A 20 0.93 -12.68 -3.66
CA VAL A 20 2.03 -12.70 -4.62
C VAL A 20 1.62 -12.05 -5.94
N SER A 21 0.40 -12.29 -6.40
CA SER A 21 -0.13 -11.68 -7.62
C SER A 21 -0.19 -10.16 -7.51
N LEU A 22 -0.70 -9.64 -6.40
CA LEU A 22 -0.72 -8.20 -6.15
C LEU A 22 0.70 -7.63 -6.07
N TRP A 23 1.60 -8.31 -5.39
CA TRP A 23 3.00 -7.90 -5.29
C TRP A 23 3.63 -7.78 -6.67
N LYS A 24 3.44 -8.78 -7.53
CA LYS A 24 3.95 -8.72 -8.90
C LYS A 24 3.37 -7.54 -9.67
N GLU A 25 2.10 -7.29 -9.52
CA GLU A 25 1.43 -6.16 -10.19
C GLU A 25 2.04 -4.83 -9.76
N ILE A 26 2.19 -4.59 -8.46
CA ILE A 26 2.73 -3.30 -7.98
C ILE A 26 4.21 -3.13 -8.33
N VAL A 27 4.98 -4.21 -8.33
CA VAL A 27 6.40 -4.16 -8.73
C VAL A 27 6.54 -3.76 -10.21
N ASN A 28 5.58 -4.14 -11.03
CA ASN A 28 5.59 -3.80 -12.47
C ASN A 28 5.08 -2.39 -12.78
N ILE A 29 4.62 -1.66 -11.79
CA ILE A 29 4.26 -0.24 -11.93
C ILE A 29 5.51 0.58 -11.58
N GLU A 30 6.03 1.31 -12.55
CA GLU A 30 7.20 2.15 -12.31
C GLU A 30 6.86 3.27 -11.33
N SER A 31 7.77 3.53 -10.39
CA SER A 31 7.56 4.51 -9.32
C SER A 31 8.85 5.24 -8.95
N TYR A 32 9.59 5.69 -9.97
CA TYR A 32 10.82 6.42 -9.75
C TYR A 32 10.56 7.68 -8.91
N THR A 33 11.37 7.89 -7.86
CA THR A 33 11.24 8.98 -6.89
C THR A 33 11.06 10.35 -7.55
N HIS A 34 11.81 10.61 -8.61
CA HIS A 34 11.78 11.90 -9.31
C HIS A 34 10.73 11.97 -10.41
N CYS A 35 9.88 10.99 -10.54
CA CYS A 35 8.76 11.00 -11.49
C CYS A 35 7.43 10.96 -10.71
N LYS A 36 6.91 12.13 -10.37
CA LYS A 36 5.66 12.26 -9.62
C LYS A 36 4.51 11.50 -10.26
N GLU A 37 4.40 11.58 -11.58
CA GLU A 37 3.33 10.91 -12.31
C GLU A 37 3.37 9.39 -12.12
N SER A 38 4.55 8.79 -12.17
CA SER A 38 4.70 7.35 -11.98
C SER A 38 4.36 6.93 -10.54
N VAL A 39 4.86 7.67 -9.56
CA VAL A 39 4.53 7.40 -8.16
C VAL A 39 3.03 7.54 -7.92
N ASN A 40 2.40 8.54 -8.51
CA ASN A 40 0.96 8.73 -8.39
C ASN A 40 0.15 7.59 -9.00
N LYS A 41 0.62 7.00 -10.10
CA LYS A 41 -0.04 5.81 -10.67
C LYS A 41 -0.03 4.65 -9.71
N LEU A 42 1.09 4.42 -9.06
CA LEU A 42 1.18 3.38 -8.04
C LEU A 42 0.28 3.70 -6.85
N ALA A 43 0.26 4.96 -6.40
CA ALA A 43 -0.59 5.39 -5.30
C ALA A 43 -2.08 5.16 -5.61
N GLU A 44 -2.51 5.47 -6.83
CA GLU A 44 -3.89 5.22 -7.25
C GLU A 44 -4.22 3.73 -7.25
N ARG A 45 -3.31 2.90 -7.71
CA ARG A 45 -3.52 1.45 -7.72
C ARG A 45 -3.62 0.91 -6.29
N LEU A 46 -2.75 1.32 -5.40
CA LEU A 46 -2.79 0.91 -4.00
C LEU A 46 -4.04 1.41 -3.30
N LYS A 47 -4.47 2.63 -3.63
CA LYS A 47 -5.72 3.18 -3.08
C LYS A 47 -6.91 2.28 -3.41
N LEU A 48 -7.02 1.81 -4.65
CA LEU A 48 -8.09 0.89 -5.04
C LEU A 48 -8.05 -0.38 -4.20
N GLU A 49 -6.88 -0.93 -3.95
CA GLU A 49 -6.74 -2.14 -3.15
C GLU A 49 -7.12 -1.89 -1.68
N PHE A 50 -6.72 -0.76 -1.13
CA PHE A 50 -7.08 -0.36 0.23
C PHE A 50 -8.59 -0.19 0.38
N GLU A 51 -9.22 0.48 -0.57
CA GLU A 51 -10.68 0.69 -0.56
C GLU A 51 -11.43 -0.63 -0.65
N LYS A 52 -10.92 -1.56 -1.45
CA LYS A 52 -11.48 -2.90 -1.57
C LYS A 52 -11.47 -3.64 -0.23
N GLU A 53 -10.47 -3.39 0.60
CA GLU A 53 -10.35 -3.99 1.94
C GLU A 53 -11.06 -3.18 3.02
N GLY A 54 -11.79 -2.15 2.65
CA GLY A 54 -12.61 -1.38 3.58
C GLY A 54 -11.94 -0.20 4.25
N LEU A 55 -10.75 0.20 3.79
CA LEU A 55 -10.09 1.38 4.33
C LEU A 55 -10.66 2.65 3.73
N ASP A 56 -10.75 3.70 4.54
CA ASP A 56 -10.98 5.05 4.05
C ASP A 56 -9.65 5.61 3.59
N CYS A 57 -9.58 6.07 2.34
CA CYS A 57 -8.33 6.47 1.73
C CYS A 57 -8.30 7.94 1.37
N GLU A 58 -7.13 8.54 1.52
CA GLU A 58 -6.86 9.92 1.15
C GLU A 58 -5.53 9.98 0.41
N LEU A 59 -5.50 10.72 -0.70
CA LEU A 59 -4.27 11.05 -1.41
C LEU A 59 -3.93 12.50 -1.12
N VAL A 60 -2.75 12.72 -0.57
CA VAL A 60 -2.28 14.05 -0.19
C VAL A 60 -1.20 14.50 -1.15
N ASP A 61 -1.43 15.62 -1.82
CA ASP A 61 -0.43 16.25 -2.69
C ASP A 61 0.63 16.93 -1.81
N VAL A 62 1.88 16.55 -2.01
CA VAL A 62 3.01 17.07 -1.24
C VAL A 62 3.96 17.92 -2.10
N GLY A 63 3.50 18.42 -3.23
CA GLY A 63 4.27 19.30 -4.10
C GLY A 63 4.99 18.56 -5.23
N GLU A 64 6.31 18.67 -5.30
CA GLU A 64 7.10 18.09 -6.39
C GLU A 64 7.20 16.57 -6.34
N ASN A 65 7.04 15.99 -5.17
CA ASN A 65 7.10 14.55 -4.99
C ASN A 65 5.75 13.89 -5.24
N GLY A 66 5.75 12.57 -5.38
CA GLY A 66 4.52 11.81 -5.52
C GLY A 66 3.61 11.98 -4.31
N ASN A 67 2.32 11.77 -4.52
CA ASN A 67 1.32 11.92 -3.47
C ASN A 67 1.52 10.89 -2.35
N THR A 68 1.11 11.28 -1.14
CA THR A 68 1.08 10.37 -0.01
C THR A 68 -0.29 9.71 0.05
N LEU A 69 -0.30 8.39 0.17
CA LEU A 69 -1.54 7.62 0.37
C LEU A 69 -1.71 7.34 1.86
N ILE A 70 -2.86 7.72 2.39
CA ILE A 70 -3.24 7.45 3.77
C ILE A 70 -4.49 6.58 3.76
N GLY A 71 -4.40 5.40 4.36
CA GLY A 71 -5.55 4.52 4.53
C GLY A 71 -5.84 4.34 6.02
N THR A 72 -7.10 4.45 6.38
CA THR A 72 -7.55 4.34 7.77
C THR A 72 -8.59 3.25 7.89
N LEU A 73 -8.38 2.34 8.83
CA LEU A 73 -9.32 1.27 9.12
C LEU A 73 -9.80 1.37 10.55
N GLY A 74 -11.11 1.30 10.72
CA GLY A 74 -11.73 1.36 12.04
C GLY A 74 -12.08 2.79 12.46
N SER A 75 -12.84 2.90 13.54
CA SER A 75 -13.36 4.17 14.03
C SER A 75 -13.36 4.30 15.55
N ASN A 76 -12.63 3.41 16.23
CA ASN A 76 -12.60 3.43 17.69
C ASN A 76 -11.63 4.51 18.19
N ILE A 77 -12.16 5.70 18.44
CA ILE A 77 -11.39 6.86 18.88
C ILE A 77 -10.85 6.73 20.31
N ASP A 78 -11.35 5.76 21.08
CA ASP A 78 -10.90 5.54 22.46
C ASP A 78 -9.59 4.74 22.53
N LYS A 79 -9.17 4.17 21.43
CA LYS A 79 -7.93 3.40 21.34
C LYS A 79 -6.90 4.12 20.50
N LYS A 80 -5.64 4.00 20.88
CA LYS A 80 -4.54 4.53 20.08
C LYS A 80 -4.39 3.72 18.81
N PRO A 81 -4.19 4.36 17.67
CA PRO A 81 -4.00 3.65 16.40
C PRO A 81 -2.65 2.96 16.33
N ILE A 82 -2.61 1.91 15.53
CA ILE A 82 -1.35 1.31 15.08
C ILE A 82 -1.05 1.92 13.72
N ILE A 83 0.15 2.43 13.53
CA ILE A 83 0.55 3.06 12.27
C ILE A 83 1.55 2.17 11.54
N PHE A 84 1.22 1.82 10.29
CA PHE A 84 2.15 1.17 9.39
C PHE A 84 2.63 2.21 8.40
N SER A 85 3.93 2.40 8.29
CA SER A 85 4.53 3.39 7.41
C SER A 85 5.52 2.73 6.46
N GLY A 86 5.44 3.11 5.20
CA GLY A 86 6.35 2.63 4.18
C GLY A 86 6.43 3.65 3.05
N HIS A 87 7.19 3.34 2.01
CA HIS A 87 7.28 4.21 0.85
C HIS A 87 6.99 3.45 -0.44
N MET A 88 6.42 4.16 -1.41
CA MET A 88 6.02 3.61 -2.69
C MET A 88 7.07 3.85 -3.78
N ASP A 89 7.86 4.90 -3.62
CA ASP A 89 8.85 5.28 -4.62
C ASP A 89 10.08 4.40 -4.56
N THR A 90 10.76 4.33 -5.68
CA THR A 90 12.03 3.62 -5.79
C THR A 90 13.10 4.53 -6.41
N VAL A 91 14.36 4.16 -6.21
CA VAL A 91 15.48 4.89 -6.79
C VAL A 91 15.78 4.47 -8.23
N PHE A 92 15.04 3.51 -8.76
CA PHE A 92 15.26 3.00 -10.11
C PHE A 92 14.63 3.92 -11.14
N GLU A 93 15.44 4.43 -12.04
CA GLU A 93 14.98 5.31 -13.12
C GLU A 93 13.97 4.59 -14.02
N THR A 94 13.06 5.36 -14.58
CA THR A 94 12.08 4.85 -15.53
C THR A 94 12.77 4.09 -16.66
N GLY A 95 12.26 2.90 -16.94
CA GLY A 95 12.80 2.04 -17.99
C GLY A 95 13.92 1.09 -17.55
N THR A 96 14.24 1.05 -16.24
CA THR A 96 15.27 0.14 -15.72
C THR A 96 14.83 -1.32 -15.77
N PHE A 97 13.55 -1.59 -15.60
CA PHE A 97 12.98 -2.94 -15.63
C PHE A 97 12.02 -3.13 -16.77
#